data_3a08b9cc49c0d064044d52a2c210db2c
#
_entry.id   3a08b9cc49c0d064044d52a2c210db2c
#
_cell.length_a   1.000
_cell.length_b   1.000
_cell.length_c   1.000
_cell.angle_alpha   90.00
_cell.angle_beta   90.00
_cell.angle_gamma   90.00
#
_symmetry.space_group_name_H-M   'P 1'
#
loop_
_entity.id
_entity.type
_entity.pdbx_description
1 polymer ?
#
loop_
_entity_poly.entity_id
_entity_poly.type
_entity_poly.pdbx_seq_one_letter_code
_entity_poly.pdbx_strand_id
1 'polypeptide(L)'
;MLQTKTSDDCRLSIHMLIQRPKPLAEQVTAILRQRILDRVYLPGDRLPSESELAQELGVSRATIRTVLAKFANEGLILRKQGDGTYVNERLHDVDSRYGGLWDFSRLIEANGYQPAIRTLSIEQRAATVIEANTLAIEPGTEVLSLIRLFLADEQPVILAINVLATSLVTNDASQVDGKLPIYQFLQRYCQQQIAYAITDIEATQLDGQLSKALARTTNDPLLKLTETFYNKNNNPLVFGLSYYDDRLLRLRLIQAWG
;
A
#
# COMPACT_ATOMS: atom_id res chain seq x y z
N MET A 1 13.61 -67.59 18.93
CA MET A 1 13.62 -67.40 17.48
C MET A 1 13.32 -65.95 17.18
N LEU A 2 14.36 -65.28 16.81
CA LEU A 2 14.57 -64.08 16.04
C LEU A 2 13.45 -63.03 15.94
N GLN A 3 13.72 -61.95 16.65
CA GLN A 3 13.20 -60.60 16.52
C GLN A 3 13.69 -60.00 15.20
N THR A 4 12.84 -59.28 14.51
CA THR A 4 13.23 -58.23 13.56
C THR A 4 12.68 -56.88 14.01
N LYS A 5 13.59 -56.03 14.45
CA LYS A 5 13.40 -54.59 14.59
C LYS A 5 13.36 -53.98 13.20
N THR A 6 12.32 -53.22 12.90
CA THR A 6 12.33 -52.22 11.84
C THR A 6 12.39 -50.84 12.48
N SER A 7 13.51 -50.21 12.31
CA SER A 7 13.75 -48.81 12.64
C SER A 7 13.26 -47.96 11.48
N ASP A 8 12.12 -47.28 11.65
CA ASP A 8 11.71 -46.18 10.78
C ASP A 8 12.42 -44.91 11.23
N ASP A 9 13.48 -44.62 10.49
CA ASP A 9 14.29 -43.41 10.62
C ASP A 9 13.54 -42.26 9.93
N CYS A 10 12.73 -41.52 10.69
CA CYS A 10 12.01 -40.34 10.23
C CYS A 10 13.00 -39.20 10.02
N ARG A 11 13.60 -39.11 8.82
CA ARG A 11 14.41 -37.98 8.39
C ARG A 11 13.52 -36.76 8.22
N LEU A 12 13.44 -35.96 9.27
CA LEU A 12 12.96 -34.60 9.19
C LEU A 12 13.91 -33.79 8.29
N SER A 13 13.59 -33.69 7.02
CA SER A 13 14.25 -32.76 6.10
C SER A 13 13.81 -31.33 6.48
N ILE A 14 14.59 -30.71 7.36
CA ILE A 14 14.48 -29.27 7.61
C ILE A 14 14.96 -28.57 6.33
N HIS A 15 14.04 -28.18 5.46
CA HIS A 15 14.34 -27.28 4.37
C HIS A 15 14.57 -25.88 4.97
N MET A 16 15.81 -25.61 5.35
CA MET A 16 16.24 -24.24 5.60
C MET A 16 16.19 -23.46 4.28
N LEU A 17 15.08 -22.76 4.04
CA LEU A 17 14.98 -21.81 2.95
C LEU A 17 15.94 -20.66 3.23
N ILE A 18 17.04 -20.61 2.49
CA ILE A 18 17.97 -19.48 2.52
C ILE A 18 17.19 -18.27 2.00
N GLN A 19 16.83 -17.35 2.89
CA GLN A 19 16.30 -16.04 2.48
C GLN A 19 17.45 -15.30 1.79
N ARG A 20 17.37 -15.19 0.46
CA ARG A 20 18.31 -14.37 -0.29
C ARG A 20 18.11 -12.92 0.12
N PRO A 21 19.17 -12.19 0.46
CA PRO A 21 19.05 -10.75 0.73
C PRO A 21 18.47 -10.05 -0.51
N LYS A 22 17.66 -9.01 -0.28
CA LYS A 22 17.09 -8.21 -1.38
C LYS A 22 18.22 -7.74 -2.32
N PRO A 23 18.00 -7.72 -3.64
CA PRO A 23 18.96 -7.20 -4.59
C PRO A 23 19.43 -5.80 -4.18
N LEU A 24 20.73 -5.50 -4.35
CA LEU A 24 21.29 -4.19 -3.94
C LEU A 24 20.55 -3.01 -4.56
N ALA A 25 20.12 -3.13 -5.82
CA ALA A 25 19.34 -2.09 -6.47
C ALA A 25 17.99 -1.81 -5.77
N GLU A 26 17.33 -2.84 -5.23
CA GLU A 26 16.10 -2.66 -4.46
C GLU A 26 16.35 -1.99 -3.11
N GLN A 27 17.45 -2.36 -2.44
CA GLN A 27 17.85 -1.73 -1.18
C GLN A 27 18.16 -0.25 -1.38
N VAL A 28 18.96 0.08 -2.40
CA VAL A 28 19.28 1.46 -2.78
C VAL A 28 18.02 2.23 -3.17
N THR A 29 17.11 1.61 -3.93
CA THR A 29 15.81 2.20 -4.28
C THR A 29 15.05 2.58 -3.02
N ALA A 30 14.95 1.67 -2.04
CA ALA A 30 14.24 1.94 -0.79
C ALA A 30 14.89 3.08 0.01
N ILE A 31 16.22 3.08 0.14
CA ILE A 31 16.96 4.12 0.88
C ILE A 31 16.78 5.50 0.23
N LEU A 32 17.05 5.63 -1.07
CA LEU A 32 16.95 6.92 -1.75
C LEU A 32 15.52 7.43 -1.82
N ARG A 33 14.55 6.53 -2.04
CA ARG A 33 13.13 6.87 -1.98
C ARG A 33 12.79 7.43 -0.60
N GLN A 34 13.19 6.73 0.47
CA GLN A 34 12.93 7.18 1.84
C GLN A 34 13.52 8.56 2.10
N ARG A 35 14.75 8.85 1.66
CA ARG A 35 15.38 10.17 1.80
C ARG A 35 14.60 11.30 1.11
N ILE A 36 14.08 11.05 -0.10
CA ILE A 36 13.21 12.02 -0.78
C ILE A 36 11.93 12.24 0.02
N LEU A 37 11.38 11.17 0.60
CA LEU A 37 10.15 11.20 1.37
C LEU A 37 10.30 11.92 2.71
N ASP A 38 11.40 11.65 3.41
CA ASP A 38 11.73 12.28 4.68
C ASP A 38 12.26 13.71 4.50
N ARG A 39 12.21 14.20 3.25
CA ARG A 39 12.68 15.55 2.88
C ARG A 39 14.16 15.80 3.24
N VAL A 40 14.97 14.74 3.25
CA VAL A 40 16.44 14.87 3.28
C VAL A 40 16.93 15.56 2.00
N TYR A 41 16.22 15.27 0.88
CA TYR A 41 16.32 16.02 -0.37
C TYR A 41 14.96 16.68 -0.62
N LEU A 42 14.92 18.01 -0.60
CA LEU A 42 13.70 18.77 -0.83
C LEU A 42 13.30 18.74 -2.32
N PRO A 43 12.03 18.90 -2.65
CA PRO A 43 11.61 19.15 -4.03
C PRO A 43 12.37 20.34 -4.63
N GLY A 44 12.97 20.14 -5.80
CA GLY A 44 13.85 21.11 -6.44
C GLY A 44 15.33 20.98 -6.09
N ASP A 45 15.68 20.22 -5.05
CA ASP A 45 17.10 20.03 -4.68
C ASP A 45 17.83 19.20 -5.74
N ARG A 46 19.10 19.54 -5.92
CA ARG A 46 20.03 18.74 -6.69
C ARG A 46 20.49 17.53 -5.88
N LEU A 47 20.32 16.33 -6.43
CA LEU A 47 20.84 15.10 -5.84
C LEU A 47 22.39 15.06 -5.97
N PRO A 48 23.09 14.39 -5.05
CA PRO A 48 24.48 14.06 -5.23
C PRO A 48 24.72 13.31 -6.55
N SER A 49 25.88 13.44 -7.11
CA SER A 49 26.27 12.75 -8.36
C SER A 49 26.17 11.22 -8.23
N GLU A 50 26.08 10.52 -9.35
CA GLU A 50 26.12 9.05 -9.38
C GLU A 50 27.36 8.49 -8.66
N SER A 51 28.48 9.20 -8.70
CA SER A 51 29.72 8.79 -8.05
C SER A 51 29.67 8.98 -6.55
N GLU A 52 29.15 10.12 -6.08
CA GLU A 52 29.00 10.40 -4.64
C GLU A 52 27.99 9.44 -4.00
N LEU A 53 26.83 9.21 -4.63
CA LEU A 53 25.85 8.25 -4.16
C LEU A 53 26.41 6.81 -4.13
N ALA A 54 27.18 6.43 -5.15
CA ALA A 54 27.82 5.11 -5.22
C ALA A 54 28.82 4.92 -4.06
N GLN A 55 29.63 5.93 -3.79
CA GLN A 55 30.60 5.92 -2.70
C GLN A 55 29.89 5.88 -1.34
N GLU A 56 28.89 6.74 -1.13
CA GLU A 56 28.14 6.83 0.13
C GLU A 56 27.41 5.53 0.47
N LEU A 57 26.77 4.90 -0.52
CA LEU A 57 25.95 3.69 -0.33
C LEU A 57 26.75 2.40 -0.51
N GLY A 58 28.04 2.46 -0.82
CA GLY A 58 28.90 1.29 -0.99
C GLY A 58 28.49 0.39 -2.15
N VAL A 59 27.97 0.96 -3.25
CA VAL A 59 27.50 0.22 -4.42
C VAL A 59 28.16 0.70 -5.72
N SER A 60 27.95 -0.04 -6.80
CA SER A 60 28.47 0.38 -8.12
C SER A 60 27.71 1.59 -8.67
N ARG A 61 28.40 2.42 -9.48
CA ARG A 61 27.77 3.53 -10.23
C ARG A 61 26.65 3.02 -11.17
N ALA A 62 26.81 1.80 -11.72
CA ALA A 62 25.79 1.17 -12.55
C ALA A 62 24.51 0.92 -11.76
N THR A 63 24.62 0.46 -10.51
CA THR A 63 23.48 0.27 -9.61
C THR A 63 22.74 1.59 -9.35
N ILE A 64 23.48 2.66 -9.02
CA ILE A 64 22.90 4.00 -8.83
C ILE A 64 22.20 4.48 -10.11
N ARG A 65 22.85 4.33 -11.28
CA ARG A 65 22.26 4.73 -12.56
C ARG A 65 20.93 4.04 -12.84
N THR A 66 20.86 2.73 -12.56
CA THR A 66 19.61 1.94 -12.70
C THR A 66 18.51 2.48 -11.78
N VAL A 67 18.84 2.78 -10.52
CA VAL A 67 17.86 3.32 -9.56
C VAL A 67 17.40 4.72 -9.96
N LEU A 68 18.34 5.60 -10.35
CA LEU A 68 17.98 6.94 -10.80
C LEU A 68 17.19 6.92 -12.13
N ALA A 69 17.45 5.97 -13.03
CA ALA A 69 16.63 5.79 -14.23
C ALA A 69 15.20 5.39 -13.87
N LYS A 70 15.04 4.46 -12.92
CA LYS A 70 13.73 4.08 -12.39
C LYS A 70 13.00 5.29 -11.78
N PHE A 71 13.67 6.10 -10.97
CA PHE A 71 13.05 7.29 -10.36
C PHE A 71 12.69 8.37 -11.40
N ALA A 72 13.48 8.52 -12.48
CA ALA A 72 13.13 9.41 -13.56
C ALA A 72 11.87 8.93 -14.30
N ASN A 73 11.76 7.62 -14.57
CA ASN A 73 10.57 7.02 -15.17
C ASN A 73 9.33 7.11 -14.27
N GLU A 74 9.52 7.15 -12.97
CA GLU A 74 8.43 7.35 -12.00
C GLU A 74 8.11 8.85 -11.79
N GLY A 75 8.83 9.76 -12.44
CA GLY A 75 8.64 11.21 -12.28
C GLY A 75 9.11 11.76 -10.93
N LEU A 76 9.82 10.98 -10.12
CA LEU A 76 10.34 11.42 -8.83
C LEU A 76 11.51 12.37 -8.95
N ILE A 77 12.29 12.23 -10.01
CA ILE A 77 13.44 13.08 -10.28
C ILE A 77 13.45 13.54 -11.75
N LEU A 78 14.15 14.63 -12.01
CA LEU A 78 14.36 15.19 -13.32
C LEU A 78 15.86 15.18 -13.63
N ARG A 79 16.23 14.65 -14.80
CA ARG A 79 17.61 14.69 -15.30
C ARG A 79 17.77 15.89 -16.23
N LYS A 80 18.65 16.81 -15.88
CA LYS A 80 19.02 17.94 -16.75
C LYS A 80 20.39 17.63 -17.36
N GLN A 81 20.43 17.49 -18.67
CA GLN A 81 21.66 17.12 -19.39
C GLN A 81 22.78 18.15 -19.12
N GLY A 82 23.94 17.66 -18.67
CA GLY A 82 25.10 18.50 -18.35
C GLY A 82 25.01 19.24 -17.01
N ASP A 83 23.85 19.27 -16.36
CA ASP A 83 23.64 20.03 -15.13
C ASP A 83 23.49 19.12 -13.90
N GLY A 84 22.74 18.03 -14.00
CA GLY A 84 22.60 17.08 -12.91
C GLY A 84 21.22 16.43 -12.79
N THR A 85 21.00 15.81 -11.65
CA THR A 85 19.74 15.17 -11.29
C THR A 85 19.08 15.93 -10.14
N TYR A 86 17.82 16.24 -10.26
CA TYR A 86 17.06 17.04 -9.31
C TYR A 86 15.83 16.30 -8.83
N VAL A 87 15.46 16.47 -7.57
CA VAL A 87 14.15 16.04 -7.08
C VAL A 87 13.08 16.85 -7.81
N ASN A 88 12.04 16.19 -8.30
CA ASN A 88 10.98 16.87 -9.02
C ASN A 88 10.31 17.91 -8.10
N GLU A 89 10.38 19.17 -8.47
CA GLU A 89 9.80 20.28 -7.68
C GLU A 89 8.28 20.17 -7.54
N ARG A 90 7.60 19.48 -8.49
CA ARG A 90 6.14 19.27 -8.44
C ARG A 90 5.71 18.22 -7.41
N LEU A 91 6.64 17.52 -6.77
CA LEU A 91 6.31 16.57 -5.69
C LEU A 91 5.77 17.26 -4.43
N HIS A 92 5.84 18.58 -4.31
CA HIS A 92 5.15 19.31 -3.24
C HIS A 92 3.65 19.01 -3.21
N ASP A 93 3.08 18.82 -4.39
CA ASP A 93 1.64 18.70 -4.59
C ASP A 93 1.15 17.25 -4.68
N VAL A 94 2.08 16.28 -4.64
CA VAL A 94 1.75 14.86 -4.82
C VAL A 94 2.43 14.02 -3.77
N ASP A 95 1.67 13.30 -2.97
CA ASP A 95 2.24 12.31 -2.06
C ASP A 95 2.69 11.07 -2.84
N SER A 96 3.93 11.13 -3.33
CA SER A 96 4.55 10.05 -4.13
C SER A 96 5.07 8.89 -3.27
N ARG A 97 4.86 8.93 -1.94
CA ARG A 97 5.55 8.06 -0.98
C ARG A 97 5.29 6.58 -1.16
N TYR A 98 4.20 6.19 -1.81
CA TYR A 98 3.92 4.77 -2.06
C TYR A 98 3.23 4.50 -3.40
N GLY A 99 3.28 5.44 -4.35
CA GLY A 99 2.63 5.25 -5.66
C GLY A 99 1.14 5.02 -5.56
N GLY A 100 0.49 5.40 -4.42
CA GLY A 100 -0.79 4.86 -4.15
C GLY A 100 -1.76 5.73 -3.40
N LEU A 101 -2.98 5.63 -3.88
CA LEU A 101 -4.21 6.13 -3.30
C LEU A 101 -4.60 5.42 -1.97
N TRP A 102 -3.77 4.55 -1.43
CA TRP A 102 -4.08 3.58 -0.35
C TRP A 102 -3.58 3.96 1.04
N ASP A 103 -2.65 4.93 1.17
CA ASP A 103 -2.30 5.51 2.46
C ASP A 103 -3.09 6.80 2.68
N PHE A 104 -4.32 6.63 3.11
CA PHE A 104 -5.26 7.73 3.28
C PHE A 104 -4.83 8.73 4.35
N SER A 105 -4.16 8.27 5.40
CA SER A 105 -3.63 9.17 6.42
C SER A 105 -2.59 10.12 5.83
N ARG A 106 -1.68 9.59 5.02
CA ARG A 106 -0.68 10.43 4.34
C ARG A 106 -1.28 11.32 3.27
N LEU A 107 -2.31 10.84 2.57
CA LEU A 107 -3.04 11.69 1.61
C LEU A 107 -3.66 12.91 2.33
N ILE A 108 -4.22 12.71 3.51
CA ILE A 108 -4.78 13.76 4.35
C ILE A 108 -3.67 14.74 4.80
N GLU A 109 -2.55 14.20 5.31
CA GLU A 109 -1.38 15.01 5.70
C GLU A 109 -0.82 15.83 4.53
N ALA A 110 -0.71 15.22 3.33
CA ALA A 110 -0.21 15.90 2.13
C ALA A 110 -1.12 17.04 1.65
N ASN A 111 -2.40 17.00 2.01
CA ASN A 111 -3.34 18.09 1.77
C ASN A 111 -3.37 19.13 2.90
N GLY A 112 -2.50 19.00 3.92
CA GLY A 112 -2.31 19.98 4.99
C GLY A 112 -3.21 19.77 6.20
N TYR A 113 -3.89 18.64 6.32
CA TYR A 113 -4.80 18.33 7.42
C TYR A 113 -4.20 17.29 8.40
N GLN A 114 -4.70 17.27 9.63
CA GLN A 114 -4.36 16.25 10.61
C GLN A 114 -5.24 15.00 10.39
N PRO A 115 -4.65 13.82 10.13
CA PRO A 115 -5.41 12.60 9.92
C PRO A 115 -5.87 11.98 11.23
N ALA A 116 -7.09 11.46 11.24
CA ALA A 116 -7.57 10.55 12.27
C ALA A 116 -8.33 9.39 11.63
N ILE A 117 -8.35 8.23 12.30
CA ILE A 117 -9.07 7.05 11.84
C ILE A 117 -10.08 6.65 12.90
N ARG A 118 -11.34 6.54 12.49
CA ARG A 118 -12.42 5.98 13.30
C ARG A 118 -12.86 4.67 12.69
N THR A 119 -12.68 3.57 13.42
CA THR A 119 -13.24 2.27 13.05
C THR A 119 -14.74 2.30 13.31
N LEU A 120 -15.55 2.06 12.29
CA LEU A 120 -17.00 1.98 12.40
C LEU A 120 -17.45 0.55 12.69
N SER A 121 -16.82 -0.45 12.05
CA SER A 121 -17.14 -1.86 12.22
C SER A 121 -15.93 -2.73 11.90
N ILE A 122 -15.80 -3.84 12.62
CA ILE A 122 -14.94 -4.99 12.33
C ILE A 122 -15.83 -6.22 12.50
N GLU A 123 -16.12 -6.90 11.41
CA GLU A 123 -17.08 -8.01 11.40
C GLU A 123 -16.53 -9.21 10.65
N GLN A 124 -16.75 -10.40 11.21
CA GLN A 124 -16.61 -11.66 10.50
C GLN A 124 -17.95 -12.05 9.91
N ARG A 125 -17.98 -12.34 8.63
CA ARG A 125 -19.18 -12.72 7.89
C ARG A 125 -18.85 -13.55 6.66
N ALA A 126 -19.87 -14.16 6.07
CA ALA A 126 -19.73 -14.82 4.78
C ALA A 126 -19.42 -13.81 3.68
N ALA A 127 -18.52 -14.17 2.77
CA ALA A 127 -18.21 -13.39 1.57
C ALA A 127 -19.42 -13.31 0.64
N THR A 128 -19.67 -12.14 0.09
CA THR A 128 -20.60 -12.00 -1.06
C THR A 128 -19.99 -12.64 -2.30
N VAL A 129 -20.81 -12.88 -3.33
CA VAL A 129 -20.33 -13.44 -4.61
C VAL A 129 -19.25 -12.57 -5.25
N ILE A 130 -19.40 -11.24 -5.19
CA ILE A 130 -18.41 -10.29 -5.75
C ILE A 130 -17.09 -10.39 -4.99
N GLU A 131 -17.14 -10.37 -3.67
CA GLU A 131 -15.96 -10.48 -2.82
C GLU A 131 -15.24 -11.82 -3.02
N ALA A 132 -16.01 -12.91 -3.07
CA ALA A 132 -15.45 -14.24 -3.27
C ALA A 132 -14.74 -14.36 -4.62
N ASN A 133 -15.36 -13.88 -5.70
CA ASN A 133 -14.74 -13.87 -7.02
C ASN A 133 -13.48 -13.01 -7.06
N THR A 134 -13.50 -11.81 -6.46
CA THR A 134 -12.37 -10.89 -6.46
C THR A 134 -11.20 -11.44 -5.62
N LEU A 135 -11.50 -12.05 -4.48
CA LEU A 135 -10.50 -12.63 -3.58
C LEU A 135 -10.04 -14.04 -4.00
N ALA A 136 -10.63 -14.59 -5.09
CA ALA A 136 -10.38 -15.96 -5.56
C ALA A 136 -10.58 -17.01 -4.45
N ILE A 137 -11.67 -16.87 -3.68
CA ILE A 137 -12.11 -17.80 -2.64
C ILE A 137 -13.49 -18.36 -2.96
N GLU A 138 -13.88 -19.47 -2.30
CA GLU A 138 -15.21 -20.05 -2.50
C GLU A 138 -16.31 -19.12 -1.97
N PRO A 139 -17.46 -19.03 -2.64
CA PRO A 139 -18.62 -18.30 -2.13
C PRO A 139 -19.04 -18.79 -0.74
N GLY A 140 -19.31 -17.84 0.17
CA GLY A 140 -19.65 -18.17 1.55
C GLY A 140 -18.45 -18.41 2.48
N THR A 141 -17.21 -18.35 1.97
CA THR A 141 -16.00 -18.36 2.81
C THR A 141 -16.07 -17.20 3.80
N GLU A 142 -15.62 -17.43 5.02
CA GLU A 142 -15.60 -16.43 6.06
C GLU A 142 -14.56 -15.34 5.76
N VAL A 143 -15.00 -14.09 5.80
CA VAL A 143 -14.16 -12.90 5.58
C VAL A 143 -14.22 -11.97 6.78
N LEU A 144 -13.14 -11.23 6.98
CA LEU A 144 -13.06 -10.09 7.88
C LEU A 144 -13.37 -8.83 7.09
N SER A 145 -14.38 -8.09 7.49
CA SER A 145 -14.78 -6.81 6.92
C SER A 145 -14.43 -5.68 7.88
N LEU A 146 -13.65 -4.72 7.43
CA LEU A 146 -13.21 -3.53 8.18
C LEU A 146 -13.86 -2.31 7.55
N ILE A 147 -14.72 -1.61 8.28
CA ILE A 147 -15.30 -0.33 7.85
C ILE A 147 -14.69 0.79 8.68
N ARG A 148 -14.06 1.73 7.99
CA ARG A 148 -13.26 2.79 8.61
C ARG A 148 -13.57 4.13 8.00
N LEU A 149 -13.62 5.15 8.85
CA LEU A 149 -13.79 6.53 8.47
C LEU A 149 -12.48 7.27 8.71
N PHE A 150 -11.95 7.88 7.68
CA PHE A 150 -10.78 8.74 7.75
C PHE A 150 -11.25 10.20 7.85
N LEU A 151 -10.63 10.94 8.74
CA LEU A 151 -10.98 12.32 9.03
C LEU A 151 -9.79 13.23 8.73
N ALA A 152 -10.10 14.43 8.22
CA ALA A 152 -9.19 15.54 8.03
C ALA A 152 -9.63 16.67 8.98
N ASP A 153 -8.84 17.00 9.99
CA ASP A 153 -9.21 17.94 11.06
C ASP A 153 -10.62 17.68 11.62
N GLU A 154 -10.86 16.41 12.03
CA GLU A 154 -12.14 15.91 12.54
C GLU A 154 -13.30 15.83 11.49
N GLN A 155 -13.11 16.30 10.26
CA GLN A 155 -14.13 16.19 9.22
C GLN A 155 -14.00 14.85 8.46
N PRO A 156 -15.09 14.10 8.29
CA PRO A 156 -15.08 12.87 7.52
C PRO A 156 -14.77 13.14 6.05
N VAL A 157 -13.76 12.45 5.50
CA VAL A 157 -13.31 12.68 4.11
C VAL A 157 -13.22 11.40 3.28
N ILE A 158 -12.96 10.24 3.91
CA ILE A 158 -12.91 8.95 3.22
C ILE A 158 -13.61 7.90 4.07
N LEU A 159 -14.54 7.18 3.45
CA LEU A 159 -15.09 5.95 4.01
C LEU A 159 -14.48 4.77 3.27
N ALA A 160 -13.76 3.91 3.99
CA ALA A 160 -13.09 2.75 3.43
C ALA A 160 -13.66 1.44 3.98
N ILE A 161 -13.97 0.51 3.09
CA ILE A 161 -14.39 -0.84 3.39
C ILE A 161 -13.31 -1.77 2.83
N ASN A 162 -12.70 -2.57 3.70
CA ASN A 162 -11.71 -3.55 3.28
C ASN A 162 -12.17 -4.94 3.71
N VAL A 163 -12.14 -5.88 2.78
CA VAL A 163 -12.56 -7.26 2.98
C VAL A 163 -11.39 -8.19 2.64
N LEU A 164 -11.10 -9.12 3.53
CA LEU A 164 -10.05 -10.13 3.35
C LEU A 164 -10.50 -11.47 3.94
N ALA A 165 -9.97 -12.57 3.41
CA ALA A 165 -10.29 -13.88 3.95
C ALA A 165 -9.81 -14.00 5.40
N THR A 166 -10.68 -14.44 6.32
CA THR A 166 -10.33 -14.60 7.75
C THR A 166 -9.15 -15.55 7.94
N SER A 167 -9.00 -16.53 7.06
CA SER A 167 -7.85 -17.47 7.05
C SER A 167 -6.48 -16.81 6.85
N LEU A 168 -6.43 -15.59 6.34
CA LEU A 168 -5.18 -14.82 6.25
C LEU A 168 -4.76 -14.21 7.58
N VAL A 169 -5.69 -14.03 8.52
CA VAL A 169 -5.42 -13.42 9.82
C VAL A 169 -4.79 -14.45 10.75
N THR A 170 -3.55 -14.24 11.15
CA THR A 170 -2.78 -15.18 11.99
C THR A 170 -3.05 -15.04 13.47
N ASN A 171 -3.65 -13.94 13.89
CA ASN A 171 -4.02 -13.65 15.28
C ASN A 171 -5.54 -13.78 15.46
N ASP A 172 -5.99 -13.73 16.71
CA ASP A 172 -7.42 -13.64 17.00
C ASP A 172 -8.00 -12.36 16.36
N ALA A 173 -8.94 -12.53 15.44
CA ALA A 173 -9.56 -11.43 14.71
C ALA A 173 -10.29 -10.42 15.61
N SER A 174 -10.64 -10.82 16.86
CA SER A 174 -11.23 -9.92 17.86
C SER A 174 -10.23 -8.92 18.45
N GLN A 175 -8.92 -9.14 18.29
CA GLN A 175 -7.85 -8.32 18.85
C GLN A 175 -7.16 -7.44 17.82
N VAL A 176 -7.70 -7.32 16.62
CA VAL A 176 -7.09 -6.52 15.55
C VAL A 176 -7.32 -5.02 15.79
N ASP A 177 -6.27 -4.23 15.57
CA ASP A 177 -6.37 -2.77 15.58
C ASP A 177 -6.88 -2.27 14.22
N GLY A 178 -8.14 -1.87 14.17
CA GLY A 178 -8.78 -1.32 12.98
C GLY A 178 -8.27 0.06 12.57
N LYS A 179 -7.43 0.73 13.37
CA LYS A 179 -6.89 2.06 13.07
C LYS A 179 -5.60 2.00 12.23
N LEU A 180 -5.05 0.81 11.98
CA LEU A 180 -3.86 0.69 11.14
C LEU A 180 -4.19 0.91 9.66
N PRO A 181 -3.34 1.59 8.88
CA PRO A 181 -3.41 1.55 7.43
C PRO A 181 -3.40 0.11 6.91
N ILE A 182 -4.09 -0.17 5.80
CA ILE A 182 -4.30 -1.57 5.34
C ILE A 182 -3.00 -2.33 5.12
N TYR A 183 -1.94 -1.67 4.63
CA TYR A 183 -0.65 -2.33 4.42
C TYR A 183 0.04 -2.72 5.73
N GLN A 184 -0.08 -1.88 6.79
CA GLN A 184 0.42 -2.21 8.13
C GLN A 184 -0.42 -3.31 8.77
N PHE A 185 -1.74 -3.27 8.59
CA PHE A 185 -2.65 -4.31 9.04
C PHE A 185 -2.25 -5.67 8.45
N LEU A 186 -2.06 -5.75 7.14
CA LEU A 186 -1.64 -6.97 6.46
C LEU A 186 -0.27 -7.47 6.94
N GLN A 187 0.67 -6.56 7.14
CA GLN A 187 1.99 -6.94 7.64
C GLN A 187 1.93 -7.48 9.07
N ARG A 188 1.16 -6.82 9.94
CA ARG A 188 1.10 -7.13 11.37
C ARG A 188 0.27 -8.37 11.66
N TYR A 189 -0.89 -8.49 11.05
CA TYR A 189 -1.87 -9.52 11.39
C TYR A 189 -1.96 -10.68 10.38
N CYS A 190 -1.47 -10.49 9.16
CA CYS A 190 -1.55 -11.50 8.11
C CYS A 190 -0.16 -11.95 7.62
N GLN A 191 0.93 -11.32 8.07
CA GLN A 191 2.29 -11.57 7.58
C GLN A 191 2.40 -11.44 6.04
N GLN A 192 1.56 -10.59 5.44
CA GLN A 192 1.49 -10.34 4.02
C GLN A 192 2.03 -8.96 3.67
N GLN A 193 2.56 -8.84 2.46
CA GLN A 193 3.00 -7.57 1.88
C GLN A 193 2.31 -7.34 0.54
N ILE A 194 1.79 -6.13 0.35
CA ILE A 194 1.22 -5.70 -0.92
C ILE A 194 2.36 -5.47 -1.91
N ALA A 195 2.24 -6.06 -3.10
CA ALA A 195 3.16 -5.81 -4.21
C ALA A 195 2.61 -4.75 -5.15
N TYR A 196 1.31 -4.80 -5.45
CA TYR A 196 0.59 -3.84 -6.29
C TYR A 196 -0.90 -3.90 -6.00
N ALA A 197 -1.63 -2.91 -6.50
CA ALA A 197 -3.09 -2.88 -6.51
C ALA A 197 -3.60 -2.55 -7.91
N ILE A 198 -4.79 -3.07 -8.23
CA ILE A 198 -5.58 -2.63 -9.36
C ILE A 198 -6.70 -1.78 -8.78
N THR A 199 -6.87 -0.58 -9.31
CA THR A 199 -7.85 0.39 -8.82
C THR A 199 -8.70 0.91 -9.96
N ASP A 200 -10.01 0.71 -9.85
CA ASP A 200 -11.01 1.32 -10.71
C ASP A 200 -11.55 2.58 -10.02
N ILE A 201 -11.66 3.68 -10.76
CA ILE A 201 -12.13 4.97 -10.25
C ILE A 201 -13.40 5.35 -11.00
N GLU A 202 -14.48 5.58 -10.26
CA GLU A 202 -15.76 5.97 -10.81
C GLU A 202 -16.44 7.07 -9.99
N ALA A 203 -17.26 7.87 -10.65
CA ALA A 203 -18.16 8.79 -9.97
C ALA A 203 -19.39 8.03 -9.46
N THR A 204 -19.80 8.31 -8.22
CA THR A 204 -20.94 7.62 -7.60
C THR A 204 -21.73 8.56 -6.69
N GLN A 205 -22.87 8.09 -6.25
CA GLN A 205 -23.66 8.68 -5.16
C GLN A 205 -23.83 7.63 -4.08
N LEU A 206 -23.77 8.03 -2.83
CA LEU A 206 -23.94 7.12 -1.70
C LEU A 206 -25.41 6.89 -1.36
N ASP A 207 -25.69 5.73 -0.79
CA ASP A 207 -26.94 5.46 -0.12
C ASP A 207 -27.05 6.25 1.22
N GLY A 208 -28.21 6.21 1.84
CA GLY A 208 -28.51 7.04 3.00
C GLY A 208 -27.72 6.71 4.27
N GLN A 209 -27.14 5.50 4.41
CA GLN A 209 -26.34 5.13 5.58
C GLN A 209 -24.90 5.59 5.42
N LEU A 210 -24.30 5.33 4.27
CA LEU A 210 -22.92 5.68 3.98
C LEU A 210 -22.76 7.20 3.83
N SER A 211 -23.75 7.89 3.28
CA SER A 211 -23.74 9.34 3.16
C SER A 211 -23.76 10.04 4.53
N LYS A 212 -24.48 9.48 5.50
CA LYS A 212 -24.46 9.99 6.88
C LYS A 212 -23.10 9.86 7.51
N ALA A 213 -22.37 8.77 7.28
CA ALA A 213 -21.03 8.57 7.81
C ALA A 213 -20.06 9.64 7.30
N LEU A 214 -20.19 10.04 6.03
CA LEU A 214 -19.36 11.11 5.42
C LEU A 214 -19.92 12.52 5.66
N ALA A 215 -21.00 12.67 6.43
CA ALA A 215 -21.71 13.95 6.59
C ALA A 215 -22.07 14.61 5.25
N ARG A 216 -22.53 13.79 4.27
CA ARG A 216 -22.89 14.17 2.91
C ARG A 216 -24.37 13.90 2.64
N THR A 217 -24.91 14.54 1.64
CA THR A 217 -26.26 14.22 1.14
C THR A 217 -26.18 13.09 0.11
N THR A 218 -27.26 12.34 -0.06
CA THR A 218 -27.33 11.25 -1.03
C THR A 218 -27.16 11.70 -2.49
N ASN A 219 -27.35 12.98 -2.77
CA ASN A 219 -27.23 13.55 -4.11
C ASN A 219 -25.86 14.13 -4.41
N ASP A 220 -25.00 14.23 -3.41
CA ASP A 220 -23.65 14.76 -3.62
C ASP A 220 -22.80 13.76 -4.41
N PRO A 221 -22.09 14.19 -5.46
CA PRO A 221 -21.17 13.32 -6.17
C PRO A 221 -19.97 12.97 -5.29
N LEU A 222 -19.50 11.75 -5.41
CA LEU A 222 -18.28 11.25 -4.75
C LEU A 222 -17.46 10.48 -5.76
N LEU A 223 -16.16 10.34 -5.46
CA LEU A 223 -15.33 9.36 -6.13
C LEU A 223 -15.40 8.04 -5.36
N LYS A 224 -15.66 6.97 -6.06
CA LYS A 224 -15.57 5.61 -5.56
C LYS A 224 -14.35 4.94 -6.18
N LEU A 225 -13.51 4.37 -5.35
CA LEU A 225 -12.40 3.54 -5.76
C LEU A 225 -12.72 2.09 -5.38
N THR A 226 -12.64 1.22 -6.37
CA THR A 226 -12.72 -0.24 -6.18
C THR A 226 -11.32 -0.80 -6.36
N GLU A 227 -10.77 -1.43 -5.34
CA GLU A 227 -9.37 -1.81 -5.29
C GLU A 227 -9.22 -3.31 -5.02
N THR A 228 -8.29 -3.94 -5.70
CA THR A 228 -7.84 -5.29 -5.35
C THR A 228 -6.35 -5.26 -5.11
N PHE A 229 -5.94 -5.64 -3.91
CA PHE A 229 -4.53 -5.64 -3.51
C PHE A 229 -3.94 -7.03 -3.67
N TYR A 230 -2.76 -7.11 -4.27
CA TYR A 230 -2.09 -8.36 -4.59
C TYR A 230 -0.72 -8.46 -3.93
N ASN A 231 -0.33 -9.68 -3.56
CA ASN A 231 1.05 -9.96 -3.14
C ASN A 231 1.96 -10.23 -4.35
N LYS A 232 3.25 -10.44 -4.09
CA LYS A 232 4.28 -10.74 -5.11
C LYS A 232 4.02 -12.02 -5.93
N ASN A 233 3.19 -12.92 -5.43
CA ASN A 233 2.82 -14.16 -6.08
C ASN A 233 1.52 -14.04 -6.88
N ASN A 234 1.02 -12.81 -7.08
CA ASN A 234 -0.22 -12.50 -7.77
C ASN A 234 -1.49 -13.03 -7.07
N ASN A 235 -1.40 -13.31 -5.77
CA ASN A 235 -2.59 -13.71 -5.00
C ASN A 235 -3.30 -12.47 -4.48
N PRO A 236 -4.64 -12.37 -4.63
CA PRO A 236 -5.41 -11.29 -4.05
C PRO A 236 -5.43 -11.40 -2.52
N LEU A 237 -5.22 -10.27 -1.85
CA LEU A 237 -5.18 -10.18 -0.40
C LEU A 237 -6.39 -9.48 0.18
N VAL A 238 -6.79 -8.36 -0.47
CA VAL A 238 -7.87 -7.50 0.02
C VAL A 238 -8.69 -7.02 -1.16
N PHE A 239 -10.00 -7.06 -1.00
CA PHE A 239 -10.95 -6.30 -1.78
C PHE A 239 -11.28 -5.00 -1.02
N GLY A 240 -11.13 -3.85 -1.67
CA GLY A 240 -11.31 -2.53 -1.09
C GLY A 240 -12.37 -1.73 -1.83
N LEU A 241 -13.22 -1.04 -1.07
CA LEU A 241 -14.09 0.01 -1.58
C LEU A 241 -13.81 1.28 -0.78
N SER A 242 -13.53 2.37 -1.47
CA SER A 242 -13.26 3.65 -0.81
C SER A 242 -14.07 4.76 -1.47
N TYR A 243 -14.73 5.56 -0.64
CA TYR A 243 -15.55 6.69 -1.06
C TYR A 243 -14.91 7.97 -0.59
N TYR A 244 -14.57 8.86 -1.54
CA TYR A 244 -13.82 10.09 -1.30
C TYR A 244 -14.67 11.33 -1.38
N ASP A 245 -14.52 12.20 -0.40
CA ASP A 245 -14.97 13.58 -0.49
C ASP A 245 -13.88 14.43 -1.15
N ASP A 246 -14.09 14.81 -2.41
CA ASP A 246 -13.16 15.58 -3.22
C ASP A 246 -13.10 17.09 -2.87
N ARG A 247 -13.97 17.57 -1.97
CA ARG A 247 -13.97 18.97 -1.52
C ARG A 247 -12.73 19.32 -0.72
N LEU A 248 -12.24 18.39 0.11
CA LEU A 248 -11.07 18.59 0.96
C LEU A 248 -9.83 17.87 0.42
N LEU A 249 -10.00 16.73 -0.22
CA LEU A 249 -8.90 15.89 -0.68
C LEU A 249 -8.87 15.82 -2.20
N ARG A 250 -7.76 16.24 -2.80
CA ARG A 250 -7.54 16.07 -4.23
C ARG A 250 -6.71 14.83 -4.48
N LEU A 251 -7.24 13.92 -5.29
CA LEU A 251 -6.49 12.79 -5.81
C LEU A 251 -5.61 13.26 -6.97
N ARG A 252 -4.30 13.09 -6.82
CA ARG A 252 -3.31 13.45 -7.84
C ARG A 252 -2.47 12.24 -8.20
N LEU A 253 -2.29 12.00 -9.47
CA LEU A 253 -1.45 10.94 -10.00
C LEU A 253 -0.30 11.56 -10.80
N ILE A 254 0.90 11.00 -10.62
CA ILE A 254 2.03 11.31 -11.50
C ILE A 254 2.03 10.28 -12.62
N GLN A 255 1.96 10.75 -13.85
CA GLN A 255 2.17 9.93 -15.03
C GLN A 255 3.47 10.39 -15.70
N ALA A 256 4.45 9.48 -15.75
CA ALA A 256 5.68 9.71 -16.49
C ALA A 256 5.55 9.05 -17.88
N TRP A 257 5.99 9.77 -18.91
CA TRP A 257 6.03 9.28 -20.28
C TRP A 257 7.48 8.94 -20.60
N GLY A 258 7.75 7.66 -20.86
CA GLY A 258 9.06 7.17 -21.26
C GLY A 258 9.34 7.37 -22.75
#